data_22d84f84d5dd6f5fbe632387a4e81387
#
_entry.id   22d84f84d5dd6f5fbe632387a4e81387
#
_cell.length_a   1.000
_cell.length_b   1.000
_cell.length_c   1.000
_cell.angle_alpha   90.00
_cell.angle_beta   90.00
_cell.angle_gamma   90.00
#
_symmetry.space_group_name_H-M   'P 1'
#
loop_
_entity.id
_entity.type
_entity.pdbx_description
1 polymer ?
#
loop_
_entity_poly.entity_id
_entity_poly.type
_entity_poly.pdbx_seq_one_letter_code
_entity_poly.pdbx_strand_id
1 'polypeptide(L)'
;IECSLENLDVELEAIASGGTPPYTYQWSGGSTANPLNILLNPGNHSVTVMDNNACTKDTAFIIATMSAECVPNIFSPNGDNINDTWSLEDTFLYSDSEVNVYGRYGTLLFQSIGYASPWDGKNKKGNDVPDGAYFYSIEIGHGFDQINGTVTIAKKG
;
A
#
# COMPACT_ATOMS: atom_id res chain seq x y z
N ILE A 1 12.62 -5.70 -5.48
CA ILE A 1 11.51 -5.42 -4.54
C ILE A 1 10.27 -5.47 -5.41
N GLU A 2 9.38 -6.42 -5.16
CA GLU A 2 8.07 -6.43 -5.79
C GLU A 2 7.21 -5.40 -5.06
N CYS A 3 6.74 -4.42 -5.79
CA CYS A 3 5.95 -3.30 -5.29
C CYS A 3 4.45 -3.48 -5.56
N SER A 4 4.03 -4.71 -5.80
CA SER A 4 2.64 -5.08 -6.06
C SER A 4 1.90 -5.37 -4.75
N LEU A 5 0.69 -4.85 -4.60
CA LEU A 5 -0.28 -5.28 -3.59
C LEU A 5 -1.09 -6.50 -4.07
N GLU A 6 -0.82 -7.00 -5.27
CA GLU A 6 -1.53 -8.19 -5.74
C GLU A 6 -1.07 -9.40 -4.94
N ASN A 7 -2.06 -10.01 -4.30
CA ASN A 7 -2.10 -11.39 -3.85
C ASN A 7 -0.73 -12.02 -3.63
N LEU A 8 -0.10 -11.68 -2.49
CA LEU A 8 1.08 -12.42 -2.07
C LEU A 8 0.66 -13.88 -1.84
N ASP A 9 1.22 -14.78 -2.64
CA ASP A 9 1.12 -16.22 -2.37
C ASP A 9 1.98 -16.50 -1.14
N VAL A 10 1.31 -16.63 0.00
CA VAL A 10 1.99 -16.84 1.28
C VAL A 10 1.56 -18.17 1.88
N GLU A 11 2.54 -18.90 2.39
CA GLU A 11 2.32 -20.03 3.27
C GLU A 11 2.45 -19.55 4.72
N LEU A 12 1.34 -19.63 5.46
CA LEU A 12 1.29 -19.28 6.87
C LEU A 12 1.10 -20.54 7.71
N GLU A 13 1.96 -20.76 8.67
CA GLU A 13 1.83 -21.82 9.65
C GLU A 13 1.68 -21.26 11.06
N ALA A 14 0.60 -21.62 11.73
CA ALA A 14 0.43 -21.35 13.14
C ALA A 14 0.90 -22.53 13.97
N ILE A 15 1.94 -22.33 14.77
CA ILE A 15 2.49 -23.35 15.66
C ILE A 15 1.90 -23.17 17.04
N ALA A 16 0.99 -24.08 17.43
CA ALA A 16 0.37 -24.06 18.75
C ALA A 16 1.26 -24.78 19.78
N SER A 17 1.37 -24.19 20.98
CA SER A 17 2.06 -24.79 22.12
C SER A 17 1.28 -24.55 23.40
N GLY A 18 1.30 -25.52 24.33
CA GLY A 18 0.46 -25.50 25.54
C GLY A 18 -0.97 -25.97 25.24
N GLY A 19 -1.79 -26.13 26.27
CA GLY A 19 -3.14 -26.67 26.13
C GLY A 19 -3.18 -28.17 25.80
N THR A 20 -4.32 -28.65 25.33
CA THR A 20 -4.59 -30.09 25.06
C THR A 20 -4.84 -30.30 23.56
N PRO A 21 -3.96 -31.05 22.84
CA PRO A 21 -4.21 -31.40 21.45
C PRO A 21 -5.45 -32.31 21.30
N PRO A 22 -6.10 -32.36 20.09
CA PRO A 22 -5.74 -31.63 18.87
C PRO A 22 -6.12 -30.17 18.90
N TYR A 23 -5.40 -29.35 18.10
CA TYR A 23 -5.70 -27.95 17.92
C TYR A 23 -6.50 -27.71 16.64
N THR A 24 -7.37 -26.73 16.66
CA THR A 24 -8.08 -26.21 15.49
C THR A 24 -7.71 -24.76 15.26
N TYR A 25 -7.76 -24.31 14.01
CA TYR A 25 -7.32 -22.99 13.58
C TYR A 25 -8.46 -22.29 12.85
N GLN A 26 -8.58 -21.00 13.07
CA GLN A 26 -9.52 -20.13 12.36
C GLN A 26 -8.80 -18.84 11.97
N TRP A 27 -8.55 -18.67 10.69
CA TRP A 27 -7.92 -17.46 10.15
C TRP A 27 -8.96 -16.37 9.87
N SER A 28 -8.57 -15.10 9.92
CA SER A 28 -9.45 -13.95 9.66
C SER A 28 -10.13 -13.99 8.29
N GLY A 29 -9.55 -14.68 7.32
CA GLY A 29 -10.13 -14.94 5.99
C GLY A 29 -11.14 -16.10 5.94
N GLY A 30 -11.47 -16.72 7.08
CA GLY A 30 -12.45 -17.82 7.16
C GLY A 30 -11.86 -19.22 6.97
N SER A 31 -10.60 -19.38 6.57
CA SER A 31 -9.94 -20.68 6.42
C SER A 31 -9.67 -21.33 7.78
N THR A 32 -9.71 -22.67 7.80
CA THR A 32 -9.31 -23.52 8.95
C THR A 32 -8.09 -24.39 8.66
N ALA A 33 -7.50 -24.28 7.47
CA ALA A 33 -6.31 -25.03 7.10
C ALA A 33 -5.08 -24.54 7.86
N ASN A 34 -4.17 -25.45 8.22
CA ASN A 34 -2.87 -25.13 8.80
C ASN A 34 -1.86 -26.21 8.37
N PRO A 35 -0.82 -25.90 7.57
CA PRO A 35 -0.51 -24.57 7.05
C PRO A 35 -1.60 -24.02 6.11
N LEU A 36 -1.71 -22.70 6.06
CA LEU A 36 -2.60 -21.96 5.18
C LEU A 36 -1.82 -21.48 3.96
N ASN A 37 -2.15 -22.01 2.79
CA ASN A 37 -1.66 -21.52 1.51
C ASN A 37 -2.78 -20.65 0.90
N ILE A 38 -2.57 -19.36 0.87
CA ILE A 38 -3.59 -18.40 0.40
C ILE A 38 -2.94 -17.16 -0.19
N LEU A 39 -3.62 -16.59 -1.15
CA LEU A 39 -3.34 -15.24 -1.60
C LEU A 39 -3.91 -14.26 -0.56
N LEU A 40 -3.04 -13.65 0.23
CA LEU A 40 -3.44 -12.66 1.22
C LEU A 40 -3.18 -11.24 0.70
N ASN A 41 -4.19 -10.41 0.88
CA ASN A 41 -4.01 -8.97 0.72
C ASN A 41 -3.14 -8.45 1.86
N PRO A 42 -2.34 -7.41 1.61
CA PRO A 42 -1.69 -6.66 2.66
C PRO A 42 -2.69 -6.15 3.71
N GLY A 43 -2.23 -5.99 4.94
CA GLY A 43 -3.05 -5.48 6.04
C GLY A 43 -3.04 -6.35 7.28
N ASN A 44 -4.00 -6.09 8.17
CA ASN A 44 -4.13 -6.79 9.44
C ASN A 44 -4.84 -8.13 9.27
N HIS A 45 -4.22 -9.16 9.78
CA HIS A 45 -4.74 -10.51 9.80
C HIS A 45 -4.67 -11.08 11.21
N SER A 46 -5.45 -12.13 11.46
CA SER A 46 -5.40 -12.85 12.72
C SER A 46 -5.66 -14.34 12.53
N VAL A 47 -5.19 -15.11 13.50
CA VAL A 47 -5.52 -16.53 13.64
C VAL A 47 -5.97 -16.77 15.07
N THR A 48 -7.09 -17.45 15.22
CA THR A 48 -7.57 -18.01 16.48
C THR A 48 -7.21 -19.48 16.52
N VAL A 49 -6.53 -19.90 17.58
CA VAL A 49 -6.22 -21.31 17.85
C VAL A 49 -7.07 -21.77 18.99
N MET A 50 -7.70 -22.94 18.87
CA MET A 50 -8.51 -23.55 19.91
C MET A 50 -8.01 -24.96 20.21
N ASP A 51 -7.85 -25.29 21.49
CA ASP A 51 -7.46 -26.62 21.94
C ASP A 51 -8.69 -27.55 22.11
N ASN A 52 -8.44 -28.82 22.44
CA ASN A 52 -9.50 -29.81 22.62
C ASN A 52 -10.44 -29.52 23.83
N ASN A 53 -10.04 -28.64 24.74
CA ASN A 53 -10.85 -28.21 25.87
C ASN A 53 -11.60 -26.90 25.58
N ALA A 54 -11.64 -26.47 24.32
CA ALA A 54 -12.23 -25.21 23.88
C ALA A 54 -11.56 -23.92 24.46
N CYS A 55 -10.32 -24.02 24.90
CA CYS A 55 -9.53 -22.85 25.26
C CYS A 55 -9.01 -22.18 23.99
N THR A 56 -9.21 -20.90 23.84
CA THR A 56 -8.81 -20.15 22.64
C THR A 56 -7.69 -19.15 22.89
N LYS A 57 -6.88 -18.93 21.85
CA LYS A 57 -5.86 -17.90 21.81
C LYS A 57 -5.87 -17.22 20.45
N ASP A 58 -5.96 -15.88 20.45
CA ASP A 58 -5.88 -15.06 19.25
C ASP A 58 -4.46 -14.51 19.10
N THR A 59 -4.00 -14.46 17.84
CA THR A 59 -2.75 -13.82 17.46
C THR A 59 -3.01 -12.96 16.23
N ALA A 60 -2.71 -11.68 16.31
CA ALA A 60 -2.77 -10.76 15.19
C ALA A 60 -1.38 -10.57 14.59
N PHE A 61 -1.33 -10.38 13.27
CA PHE A 61 -0.11 -10.09 12.50
C PHE A 61 -0.44 -9.17 11.33
N ILE A 62 0.58 -8.54 10.78
CA ILE A 62 0.44 -7.60 9.65
C ILE A 62 1.23 -8.15 8.46
N ILE A 63 0.58 -8.19 7.30
CA ILE A 63 1.27 -8.38 6.02
C ILE A 63 1.52 -6.98 5.46
N ALA A 64 2.78 -6.57 5.50
CA ALA A 64 3.22 -5.27 5.00
C ALA A 64 3.86 -5.46 3.61
N THR A 65 3.48 -4.62 2.64
CA THR A 65 4.01 -4.73 1.28
C THR A 65 4.43 -3.42 0.65
N MET A 66 4.18 -2.28 1.28
CA MET A 66 4.52 -0.99 0.67
C MET A 66 5.56 -0.24 1.47
N SER A 67 6.61 0.17 0.77
CA SER A 67 7.57 1.17 1.24
C SER A 67 7.62 2.35 0.27
N ALA A 68 8.16 3.48 0.72
CA ALA A 68 8.39 4.64 -0.14
C ALA A 68 9.32 4.34 -1.34
N GLU A 69 10.07 3.24 -1.28
CA GLU A 69 10.93 2.75 -2.38
C GLU A 69 10.14 2.28 -3.60
N CYS A 70 8.86 1.96 -3.42
CA CYS A 70 7.96 1.56 -4.50
C CYS A 70 7.30 2.75 -5.20
N VAL A 71 7.48 3.95 -4.68
CA VAL A 71 6.90 5.16 -5.27
C VAL A 71 7.92 5.80 -6.20
N PRO A 72 7.59 5.98 -7.50
CA PRO A 72 8.49 6.66 -8.43
C PRO A 72 8.86 8.06 -7.91
N ASN A 73 10.14 8.37 -7.92
CA ASN A 73 10.66 9.61 -7.34
C ASN A 73 10.96 10.71 -8.37
N ILE A 74 10.72 10.45 -9.67
CA ILE A 74 10.95 11.40 -10.75
C ILE A 74 10.01 11.14 -11.92
N PHE A 75 9.55 12.21 -12.57
CA PHE A 75 8.86 12.17 -13.85
C PHE A 75 9.14 13.46 -14.66
N SER A 76 8.81 13.45 -15.96
CA SER A 76 9.20 14.53 -16.88
C SER A 76 8.01 14.98 -17.76
N PRO A 77 7.11 15.83 -17.24
CA PRO A 77 5.94 16.31 -17.99
C PRO A 77 6.35 17.33 -19.07
N ASN A 78 6.92 16.84 -20.17
CA ASN A 78 7.43 17.64 -21.30
C ASN A 78 6.60 17.46 -22.57
N GLY A 79 5.63 16.53 -22.60
CA GLY A 79 4.71 16.28 -23.71
C GLY A 79 5.28 15.34 -24.77
N ASP A 80 6.30 14.56 -24.46
CA ASP A 80 6.89 13.57 -25.40
C ASP A 80 6.25 12.18 -25.30
N ASN A 81 5.25 12.00 -24.43
CA ASN A 81 4.56 10.76 -24.07
C ASN A 81 5.43 9.73 -23.35
N ILE A 82 6.52 10.16 -22.73
CA ILE A 82 7.38 9.32 -21.90
C ILE A 82 7.50 9.93 -20.52
N ASN A 83 6.98 9.24 -19.50
CA ASN A 83 6.97 9.71 -18.11
C ASN A 83 6.37 11.13 -17.93
N ASP A 84 5.37 11.49 -18.72
CA ASP A 84 4.69 12.77 -18.65
C ASP A 84 3.79 12.91 -17.41
N THR A 85 3.51 11.80 -16.76
CA THR A 85 2.72 11.77 -15.52
C THR A 85 3.44 11.00 -14.44
N TRP A 86 3.19 11.37 -13.20
CA TRP A 86 3.65 10.61 -12.05
C TRP A 86 2.77 9.39 -11.86
N SER A 87 3.09 8.32 -12.60
CA SER A 87 2.32 7.09 -12.56
C SER A 87 2.69 6.28 -11.32
N LEU A 88 1.72 6.04 -10.46
CA LEU A 88 1.81 5.08 -9.38
C LEU A 88 1.28 3.75 -9.91
N GLU A 89 1.92 2.66 -9.55
CA GLU A 89 1.44 1.32 -9.92
C GLU A 89 0.00 1.15 -9.44
N ASP A 90 -0.93 0.87 -10.34
CA ASP A 90 -2.37 0.79 -10.07
C ASP A 90 -2.72 -0.29 -9.02
N THR A 91 -1.80 -1.22 -8.81
CA THR A 91 -2.00 -2.38 -7.95
C THR A 91 -1.95 -2.10 -6.45
N PHE A 92 -1.47 -0.93 -6.01
CA PHE A 92 -1.33 -0.63 -4.59
C PHE A 92 -2.28 0.44 -4.04
N LEU A 93 -3.07 1.04 -4.88
CA LEU A 93 -4.06 2.02 -4.46
C LEU A 93 -5.47 1.43 -4.48
N TYR A 94 -6.17 1.59 -3.36
CA TYR A 94 -7.60 1.29 -3.31
C TYR A 94 -8.40 2.47 -3.85
N SER A 95 -9.66 2.25 -4.16
CA SER A 95 -10.55 3.29 -4.69
C SER A 95 -10.78 4.47 -3.73
N ASP A 96 -10.46 4.31 -2.46
CA ASP A 96 -10.53 5.30 -1.39
C ASP A 96 -9.16 5.80 -0.92
N SER A 97 -8.07 5.29 -1.50
CA SER A 97 -6.72 5.80 -1.20
C SER A 97 -6.61 7.27 -1.59
N GLU A 98 -5.95 8.07 -0.76
CA GLU A 98 -5.77 9.50 -1.00
C GLU A 98 -4.31 9.81 -1.32
N VAL A 99 -4.07 10.50 -2.45
CA VAL A 99 -2.75 10.96 -2.88
C VAL A 99 -2.74 12.47 -2.89
N ASN A 100 -1.81 13.05 -2.15
CA ASN A 100 -1.62 14.49 -2.05
C ASN A 100 -0.20 14.89 -2.47
N VAL A 101 -0.06 15.99 -3.22
CA VAL A 101 1.25 16.57 -3.56
C VAL A 101 1.30 18.02 -3.09
N TYR A 102 2.41 18.36 -2.47
CA TYR A 102 2.64 19.68 -1.84
C TYR A 102 3.87 20.38 -2.40
N GLY A 103 3.79 21.67 -2.56
CA GLY A 103 4.95 22.54 -2.81
C GLY A 103 5.86 22.64 -1.58
N ARG A 104 7.05 23.21 -1.78
CA ARG A 104 8.09 23.37 -0.75
C ARG A 104 7.63 24.08 0.54
N TYR A 105 6.55 24.84 0.47
CA TYR A 105 5.98 25.59 1.61
C TYR A 105 4.70 24.95 2.16
N GLY A 106 4.44 23.69 1.84
CA GLY A 106 3.26 22.96 2.30
C GLY A 106 1.96 23.31 1.58
N THR A 107 2.00 24.08 0.51
CA THR A 107 0.81 24.38 -0.30
C THR A 107 0.38 23.13 -1.05
N LEU A 108 -0.87 22.69 -0.88
CA LEU A 108 -1.44 21.57 -1.60
C LEU A 108 -1.63 21.92 -3.08
N LEU A 109 -0.90 21.24 -3.95
CA LEU A 109 -0.88 21.44 -5.40
C LEU A 109 -1.81 20.49 -6.13
N PHE A 110 -1.83 19.22 -5.71
CA PHE A 110 -2.62 18.15 -6.30
C PHE A 110 -3.22 17.27 -5.20
N GLN A 111 -4.40 16.73 -5.47
CA GLN A 111 -5.08 15.76 -4.62
C GLN A 111 -5.92 14.84 -5.49
N SER A 112 -5.87 13.56 -5.24
CA SER A 112 -6.68 12.54 -5.90
C SER A 112 -7.14 11.48 -4.91
N ILE A 113 -8.38 11.03 -5.07
CA ILE A 113 -8.91 9.86 -4.39
C ILE A 113 -8.94 8.71 -5.41
N GLY A 114 -8.43 7.54 -5.03
CA GLY A 114 -8.29 6.37 -5.91
C GLY A 114 -7.29 6.53 -7.04
N TYR A 115 -6.64 7.66 -7.17
CA TYR A 115 -5.62 8.01 -8.17
C TYR A 115 -5.97 7.67 -9.63
N ALA A 116 -7.25 7.80 -9.98
CA ALA A 116 -7.75 7.50 -11.33
C ALA A 116 -7.13 8.37 -12.44
N SER A 117 -6.55 9.52 -12.06
CA SER A 117 -5.84 10.42 -12.95
C SER A 117 -4.46 10.73 -12.35
N PRO A 118 -3.37 10.20 -12.92
CA PRO A 118 -2.02 10.50 -12.47
C PRO A 118 -1.69 11.99 -12.53
N TRP A 119 -0.87 12.46 -11.59
CA TRP A 119 -0.46 13.86 -11.56
C TRP A 119 0.43 14.21 -12.78
N ASP A 120 0.03 15.25 -13.52
CA ASP A 120 0.68 15.73 -14.73
C ASP A 120 1.62 16.93 -14.51
N GLY A 121 1.98 17.21 -13.25
CA GLY A 121 2.84 18.34 -12.92
C GLY A 121 2.13 19.70 -12.93
N LYS A 122 0.78 19.70 -12.81
CA LYS A 122 0.00 20.94 -12.70
C LYS A 122 -0.55 21.14 -11.29
N ASN A 123 -0.76 22.39 -10.95
CA ASN A 123 -1.46 22.75 -9.71
C ASN A 123 -2.99 22.69 -9.89
N LYS A 124 -3.73 22.87 -8.78
CA LYS A 124 -5.21 22.85 -8.77
C LYS A 124 -5.89 23.86 -9.73
N LYS A 125 -5.15 24.84 -10.26
CA LYS A 125 -5.63 25.81 -11.24
C LYS A 125 -5.32 25.42 -12.68
N GLY A 126 -4.67 24.25 -12.89
CA GLY A 126 -4.27 23.76 -14.21
C GLY A 126 -2.99 24.41 -14.74
N ASN A 127 -2.24 25.14 -13.92
CA ASN A 127 -0.97 25.73 -14.33
C ASN A 127 0.18 24.78 -14.02
N ASP A 128 1.14 24.69 -14.93
CA ASP A 128 2.37 23.95 -14.72
C ASP A 128 3.12 24.44 -13.49
N VAL A 129 3.65 23.50 -12.73
CA VAL A 129 4.56 23.82 -11.63
C VAL A 129 6.02 23.79 -12.12
N PRO A 130 6.93 24.57 -11.50
CA PRO A 130 8.34 24.59 -11.89
C PRO A 130 9.03 23.24 -11.70
N ASP A 131 10.15 23.03 -12.38
CA ASP A 131 11.05 21.93 -12.10
C ASP A 131 11.55 21.97 -10.66
N GLY A 132 11.68 20.80 -10.05
CA GLY A 132 12.14 20.68 -8.67
C GLY A 132 11.48 19.56 -7.90
N ALA A 133 11.78 19.50 -6.60
CA ALA A 133 11.25 18.50 -5.69
C ALA A 133 9.95 18.98 -5.03
N TYR A 134 8.98 18.07 -4.94
CA TYR A 134 7.67 18.23 -4.32
C TYR A 134 7.49 17.14 -3.27
N PHE A 135 6.81 17.46 -2.19
CA PHE A 135 6.48 16.48 -1.16
C PHE A 135 5.17 15.78 -1.51
N TYR A 136 5.07 14.51 -1.19
CA TYR A 136 3.81 13.80 -1.30
C TYR A 136 3.44 13.09 -0.01
N SER A 137 2.14 12.85 0.16
CA SER A 137 1.59 11.89 1.11
C SER A 137 0.61 10.97 0.39
N ILE A 138 0.69 9.69 0.69
CA ILE A 138 -0.22 8.65 0.18
C ILE A 138 -0.84 7.97 1.39
N GLU A 139 -2.15 8.14 1.56
CA GLU A 139 -2.95 7.41 2.53
C GLU A 139 -3.61 6.25 1.81
N ILE A 140 -3.07 5.05 1.99
CA ILE A 140 -3.59 3.86 1.34
C ILE A 140 -4.93 3.45 1.97
N GLY A 141 -5.11 3.71 3.27
CA GLY A 141 -6.24 3.22 4.05
C GLY A 141 -6.07 1.77 4.49
N HIS A 142 -7.15 1.12 4.88
CA HIS A 142 -7.20 -0.33 5.17
C HIS A 142 -6.18 -0.84 6.21
N GLY A 143 -5.70 0.02 7.10
CA GLY A 143 -4.73 -0.32 8.15
C GLY A 143 -3.27 -0.18 7.76
N PHE A 144 -2.99 0.33 6.56
CA PHE A 144 -1.63 0.68 6.15
C PHE A 144 -1.19 2.02 6.73
N ASP A 145 0.10 2.13 7.01
CA ASP A 145 0.72 3.41 7.36
C ASP A 145 0.74 4.35 6.15
N GLN A 146 0.65 5.64 6.43
CA GLN A 146 0.81 6.68 5.43
C GLN A 146 2.23 6.67 4.86
N ILE A 147 2.35 6.70 3.53
CA ILE A 147 3.63 6.83 2.83
C ILE A 147 3.89 8.30 2.55
N ASN A 148 5.06 8.77 2.92
CA ASN A 148 5.51 10.14 2.67
C ASN A 148 6.85 10.13 1.95
N GLY A 149 7.04 11.07 1.04
CA GLY A 149 8.31 11.17 0.32
C GLY A 149 8.38 12.41 -0.56
N THR A 150 9.28 12.34 -1.53
CA THR A 150 9.48 13.42 -2.51
C THR A 150 9.44 12.87 -3.92
N VAL A 151 8.83 13.64 -4.83
CA VAL A 151 8.85 13.40 -6.27
C VAL A 151 9.47 14.60 -6.96
N THR A 152 10.31 14.35 -7.94
CA THR A 152 11.01 15.40 -8.70
C THR A 152 10.38 15.57 -10.08
N ILE A 153 10.10 16.80 -10.45
CA ILE A 153 9.79 17.18 -11.84
C ILE A 153 11.09 17.62 -12.51
N ALA A 154 11.39 17.02 -13.66
CA ALA A 154 12.54 17.37 -14.49
C ALA A 154 12.10 17.48 -15.95
N LYS A 155 11.62 18.65 -16.37
CA LYS A 155 11.26 18.96 -17.77
C LYS A 155 12.53 19.24 -18.54
N LYS A 156 13.24 18.21 -19.02
CA LYS A 156 14.31 18.45 -19.98
C LYS A 156 13.72 18.64 -21.35
N GLY A 157 13.99 19.83 -21.93
CA GLY A 157 13.88 20.06 -23.34
C GLY A 157 15.00 19.38 -24.10
#